data_75114ba33a5b554e87e5cf26a8dfcc65
#
_entry.id   75114ba33a5b554e87e5cf26a8dfcc65
#
_cell.length_a   1.000
_cell.length_b   1.000
_cell.length_c   1.000
_cell.angle_alpha   90.00
_cell.angle_beta   90.00
_cell.angle_gamma   90.00
#
_symmetry.space_group_name_H-M   'P 1'
#
loop_
_entity.id
_entity.type
_entity.pdbx_description
1 polymer ?
#
loop_
_entity_poly.entity_id
_entity_poly.type
_entity_poly.pdbx_seq_one_letter_code
_entity_poly.pdbx_strand_id
1 'polypeptide(L)'
;QVEEIVAISGKPKVNLIGHSHGGPTIRYVAGVRPDLIASVTSVGAPHKGSDVADLIRKVPEGSSGEAIIAGLVNAMGAFINFVSGSSSTAPQNSLGALESLNSEGAARFNAKFPQGIPTTACGEGAYKVNGVHYYSWSGTSPLTNPLDVSDAMMGAGSLAFSGPNDGLVG
;
A
#
# COMPACT_ATOMS: atom_id res chain seq x y z
N GLN A 1 -8.47 12.61 -13.15
CA GLN A 1 -7.01 12.66 -13.43
C GLN A 1 -6.61 11.75 -14.59
N VAL A 2 -6.87 10.43 -14.57
CA VAL A 2 -6.46 9.52 -15.66
C VAL A 2 -7.11 9.92 -16.99
N GLU A 3 -8.41 10.18 -17.02
CA GLU A 3 -9.13 10.65 -18.20
C GLU A 3 -8.54 11.96 -18.75
N GLU A 4 -8.20 12.87 -17.86
CA GLU A 4 -7.58 14.14 -18.19
C GLU A 4 -6.18 13.96 -18.80
N ILE A 5 -5.34 13.09 -18.19
CA ILE A 5 -4.00 12.77 -18.72
C ILE A 5 -4.09 12.14 -20.09
N VAL A 6 -5.02 11.21 -20.30
CA VAL A 6 -5.27 10.58 -21.61
C VAL A 6 -5.68 11.64 -22.64
N ALA A 7 -6.58 12.54 -22.27
CA ALA A 7 -7.03 13.61 -23.16
C ALA A 7 -5.89 14.59 -23.53
N ILE A 8 -5.07 15.01 -22.55
CA ILE A 8 -3.95 15.93 -22.76
C ILE A 8 -2.83 15.28 -23.57
N SER A 9 -2.50 14.02 -23.25
CA SER A 9 -1.37 13.32 -23.90
C SER A 9 -1.69 12.82 -25.30
N GLY A 10 -2.96 12.69 -25.66
CA GLY A 10 -3.40 12.08 -26.90
C GLY A 10 -3.07 10.58 -27.00
N LYS A 11 -2.68 9.94 -25.90
CA LYS A 11 -2.40 8.50 -25.84
C LYS A 11 -3.65 7.75 -25.38
N PRO A 12 -3.92 6.56 -25.93
CA PRO A 12 -5.14 5.83 -25.58
C PRO A 12 -5.12 5.24 -24.15
N LYS A 13 -3.94 5.02 -23.58
CA LYS A 13 -3.75 4.38 -22.27
C LYS A 13 -2.58 4.96 -21.52
N VAL A 14 -2.62 4.82 -20.20
CA VAL A 14 -1.54 5.19 -19.27
C VAL A 14 -0.99 3.96 -18.54
N ASN A 15 0.23 4.07 -18.04
CA ASN A 15 0.82 3.16 -17.05
C ASN A 15 0.67 3.79 -15.67
N LEU A 16 0.19 3.04 -14.70
CA LEU A 16 0.03 3.48 -13.32
C LEU A 16 1.10 2.85 -12.45
N ILE A 17 1.76 3.66 -11.62
CA ILE A 17 2.70 3.21 -10.59
C ILE A 17 2.18 3.73 -9.27
N GLY A 18 2.03 2.84 -8.28
CA GLY A 18 1.53 3.17 -6.95
C GLY A 18 2.38 2.56 -5.86
N HIS A 19 2.84 3.41 -4.93
CA HIS A 19 3.59 2.99 -3.76
C HIS A 19 2.65 2.85 -2.55
N SER A 20 2.88 1.82 -1.72
CA SER A 20 2.13 1.59 -0.48
C SER A 20 0.61 1.56 -0.74
N HIS A 21 -0.19 2.37 -0.03
CA HIS A 21 -1.65 2.52 -0.24
C HIS A 21 -2.03 2.94 -1.68
N GLY A 22 -1.08 3.50 -2.43
CA GLY A 22 -1.26 3.76 -3.87
C GLY A 22 -1.46 2.49 -4.71
N GLY A 23 -0.94 1.33 -4.26
CA GLY A 23 -1.14 0.05 -4.95
C GLY A 23 -2.61 -0.35 -5.08
N PRO A 24 -3.38 -0.48 -4.00
CA PRO A 24 -4.83 -0.68 -4.06
C PRO A 24 -5.55 0.41 -4.86
N THR A 25 -5.14 1.68 -4.73
CA THR A 25 -5.74 2.80 -5.46
C THR A 25 -5.63 2.63 -6.98
N ILE A 26 -4.44 2.32 -7.51
CA ILE A 26 -4.26 2.13 -8.96
C ILE A 26 -4.94 0.84 -9.46
N ARG A 27 -5.05 -0.20 -8.63
CA ARG A 27 -5.84 -1.40 -8.94
C ARG A 27 -7.34 -1.09 -9.03
N TYR A 28 -7.86 -0.25 -8.14
CA TYR A 28 -9.23 0.24 -8.26
C TYR A 28 -9.46 0.93 -9.61
N VAL A 29 -8.58 1.87 -9.98
CA VAL A 29 -8.69 2.58 -11.27
C VAL A 29 -8.66 1.61 -12.45
N ALA A 30 -7.75 0.63 -12.44
CA ALA A 30 -7.67 -0.39 -13.48
C ALA A 30 -8.90 -1.31 -13.52
N GLY A 31 -9.52 -1.57 -12.37
CA GLY A 31 -10.76 -2.35 -12.28
C GLY A 31 -11.97 -1.63 -12.86
N VAL A 32 -12.07 -0.31 -12.68
CA VAL A 32 -13.22 0.48 -13.14
C VAL A 32 -13.04 1.10 -14.52
N ARG A 33 -11.80 1.33 -14.96
CA ARG A 33 -11.46 1.92 -16.27
C ARG A 33 -10.31 1.16 -16.98
N PRO A 34 -10.46 -0.16 -17.20
CA PRO A 34 -9.43 -0.96 -17.87
C PRO A 34 -9.16 -0.50 -19.31
N ASP A 35 -10.11 0.17 -19.92
CA ASP A 35 -10.00 0.78 -21.25
C ASP A 35 -8.90 1.85 -21.34
N LEU A 36 -8.61 2.56 -20.25
CA LEU A 36 -7.61 3.64 -20.19
C LEU A 36 -6.25 3.19 -19.62
N ILE A 37 -6.13 1.95 -19.14
CA ILE A 37 -4.93 1.48 -18.44
C ILE A 37 -4.19 0.44 -19.27
N ALA A 38 -2.88 0.65 -19.45
CA ALA A 38 -1.99 -0.32 -20.09
C ALA A 38 -1.38 -1.27 -19.06
N SER A 39 -0.89 -0.70 -17.93
CA SER A 39 -0.31 -1.49 -16.85
C SER A 39 -0.50 -0.85 -15.48
N VAL A 40 -0.44 -1.68 -14.46
CA VAL A 40 -0.42 -1.34 -13.04
C VAL A 40 0.86 -1.91 -12.44
N THR A 41 1.68 -1.06 -11.81
CA THR A 41 2.88 -1.46 -11.09
C THR A 41 2.76 -1.02 -9.63
N SER A 42 2.66 -1.96 -8.72
CA SER A 42 2.62 -1.73 -7.28
C SER A 42 4.01 -1.87 -6.68
N VAL A 43 4.36 -0.94 -5.79
CA VAL A 43 5.65 -0.94 -5.09
C VAL A 43 5.38 -0.92 -3.58
N GLY A 44 5.85 -1.93 -2.84
CA GLY A 44 5.65 -2.04 -1.40
C GLY A 44 4.18 -1.90 -0.99
N ALA A 45 3.26 -2.54 -1.71
CA ALA A 45 1.83 -2.33 -1.53
C ALA A 45 1.19 -3.47 -0.72
N PRO A 46 0.38 -3.16 0.30
CA PRO A 46 -0.25 -4.15 1.18
C PRO A 46 -1.46 -4.81 0.49
N HIS A 47 -1.21 -5.60 -0.55
CA HIS A 47 -2.28 -6.23 -1.34
C HIS A 47 -3.12 -7.23 -0.55
N LYS A 48 -2.56 -7.82 0.50
CA LYS A 48 -3.26 -8.74 1.41
C LYS A 48 -3.42 -8.17 2.82
N GLY A 49 -3.15 -6.89 2.97
CA GLY A 49 -3.10 -6.20 4.24
C GLY A 49 -1.68 -6.07 4.78
N SER A 50 -1.57 -5.48 5.95
CA SER A 50 -0.33 -5.31 6.71
C SER A 50 -0.55 -5.80 8.14
N ASP A 51 0.33 -6.69 8.61
CA ASP A 51 0.29 -7.20 9.99
C ASP A 51 0.49 -6.06 11.00
N VAL A 52 1.23 -5.01 10.62
CA VAL A 52 1.35 -3.78 11.44
C VAL A 52 0.00 -3.10 11.58
N ALA A 53 -0.77 -2.96 10.49
CA ALA A 53 -2.10 -2.36 10.54
C ALA A 53 -3.08 -3.21 11.37
N ASP A 54 -2.98 -4.54 11.29
CA ASP A 54 -3.75 -5.46 12.12
C ASP A 54 -3.38 -5.36 13.61
N LEU A 55 -2.10 -5.21 13.91
CA LEU A 55 -1.61 -5.01 15.29
C LEU A 55 -2.12 -3.69 15.87
N ILE A 56 -2.05 -2.61 15.11
CA ILE A 56 -2.55 -1.28 15.53
C ILE A 56 -4.02 -1.36 15.93
N ARG A 57 -4.85 -2.08 15.18
CA ARG A 57 -6.28 -2.24 15.50
C ARG A 57 -6.55 -3.05 16.78
N LYS A 58 -5.63 -3.91 17.19
CA LYS A 58 -5.80 -4.78 18.35
C LYS A 58 -5.41 -4.13 19.67
N VAL A 59 -4.73 -2.99 19.63
CA VAL A 59 -4.28 -2.30 20.86
C VAL A 59 -5.44 -1.52 21.44
N PRO A 60 -5.82 -1.79 22.70
CA PRO A 60 -6.90 -1.07 23.36
C PRO A 60 -6.52 0.40 23.58
N GLU A 61 -7.51 1.30 23.43
CA GLU A 61 -7.37 2.70 23.81
C GLU A 61 -7.00 2.82 25.30
N GLY A 62 -6.08 3.72 25.62
CA GLY A 62 -5.60 3.93 27.00
C GLY A 62 -4.54 2.94 27.48
N SER A 63 -4.11 1.98 26.65
CA SER A 63 -3.04 1.05 27.01
C SER A 63 -1.65 1.65 26.82
N SER A 64 -0.63 1.08 27.52
CA SER A 64 0.78 1.49 27.31
C SER A 64 1.31 1.24 25.90
N GLY A 65 0.62 0.39 25.10
CA GLY A 65 0.90 0.19 23.68
C GLY A 65 0.46 1.33 22.79
N GLU A 66 -0.52 2.13 23.23
CA GLU A 66 -1.07 3.26 22.45
C GLU A 66 0.01 4.31 22.11
N ALA A 67 0.92 4.59 23.03
CA ALA A 67 2.02 5.53 22.78
C ALA A 67 2.98 5.06 21.68
N ILE A 68 3.26 3.76 21.61
CA ILE A 68 4.10 3.15 20.58
C ILE A 68 3.39 3.24 19.22
N ILE A 69 2.11 2.95 19.20
CA ILE A 69 1.28 3.04 18.00
C ILE A 69 1.14 4.47 17.51
N ALA A 70 0.86 5.41 18.42
CA ALA A 70 0.80 6.83 18.07
C ALA A 70 2.14 7.31 17.50
N GLY A 71 3.27 6.84 18.04
CA GLY A 71 4.60 7.09 17.51
C GLY A 71 4.77 6.56 16.08
N LEU A 72 4.36 5.33 15.82
CA LEU A 72 4.42 4.70 14.49
C LEU A 72 3.53 5.40 13.47
N VAL A 73 2.29 5.71 13.84
CA VAL A 73 1.33 6.44 12.98
C VAL A 73 1.83 7.84 12.66
N ASN A 74 2.38 8.56 13.65
CA ASN A 74 2.94 9.89 13.45
C ASN A 74 4.19 9.86 12.56
N ALA A 75 5.08 8.87 12.74
CA ALA A 75 6.26 8.69 11.90
C ALA A 75 5.87 8.37 10.46
N MET A 76 4.84 7.53 10.25
CA MET A 76 4.31 7.22 8.92
C MET A 76 3.66 8.45 8.28
N GLY A 77 2.92 9.25 9.03
CA GLY A 77 2.35 10.53 8.57
C GLY A 77 3.43 11.53 8.17
N ALA A 78 4.49 11.67 8.98
CA ALA A 78 5.64 12.53 8.68
C ALA A 78 6.39 12.07 7.43
N PHE A 79 6.58 10.76 7.26
CA PHE A 79 7.20 10.18 6.06
C PHE A 79 6.36 10.46 4.81
N ILE A 80 5.05 10.27 4.85
CA ILE A 80 4.15 10.56 3.74
C ILE A 80 4.22 12.04 3.38
N ASN A 81 4.18 12.95 4.36
CA ASN A 81 4.30 14.39 4.13
C ASN A 81 5.65 14.76 3.50
N PHE A 82 6.74 14.16 3.96
CA PHE A 82 8.08 14.38 3.42
C PHE A 82 8.18 13.93 1.95
N VAL A 83 7.73 12.71 1.64
CA VAL A 83 7.80 12.14 0.28
C VAL A 83 6.86 12.85 -0.69
N SER A 84 5.68 13.27 -0.22
CA SER A 84 4.71 13.97 -1.08
C SER A 84 5.09 15.42 -1.37
N GLY A 85 6.03 16.01 -0.62
CA GLY A 85 6.38 17.44 -0.73
C GLY A 85 5.18 18.35 -0.46
N SER A 86 4.12 17.81 0.13
CA SER A 86 2.83 18.48 0.26
C SER A 86 2.63 19.00 1.68
N SER A 87 2.41 20.29 1.79
CA SER A 87 1.74 20.91 2.94
C SER A 87 0.21 20.76 2.80
N SER A 88 -0.26 19.59 2.39
CA SER A 88 -1.64 19.36 1.99
C SER A 88 -2.59 19.56 3.18
N THR A 89 -3.52 20.49 3.01
CA THR A 89 -4.68 20.72 3.88
C THR A 89 -5.84 19.76 3.54
N ALA A 90 -5.59 18.74 2.70
CA ALA A 90 -6.60 17.77 2.35
C ALA A 90 -7.05 16.99 3.61
N PRO A 91 -8.35 16.75 3.80
CA PRO A 91 -8.85 16.04 4.95
C PRO A 91 -8.24 14.63 4.99
N GLN A 92 -7.57 14.32 6.11
CA GLN A 92 -6.96 13.02 6.35
C GLN A 92 -7.95 12.14 7.12
N ASN A 93 -8.26 10.96 6.59
CA ASN A 93 -9.03 9.95 7.29
C ASN A 93 -8.11 8.78 7.70
N SER A 94 -7.38 8.96 8.79
CA SER A 94 -6.40 7.97 9.27
C SER A 94 -7.05 6.64 9.65
N LEU A 95 -8.26 6.66 10.23
CA LEU A 95 -9.01 5.45 10.58
C LEU A 95 -9.47 4.70 9.32
N GLY A 96 -10.00 5.41 8.33
CA GLY A 96 -10.38 4.79 7.06
C GLY A 96 -9.17 4.26 6.27
N ALA A 97 -8.03 4.94 6.34
CA ALA A 97 -6.79 4.45 5.76
C ALA A 97 -6.33 3.16 6.46
N LEU A 98 -6.30 3.15 7.80
CA LEU A 98 -5.94 1.97 8.59
C LEU A 98 -6.91 0.80 8.32
N GLU A 99 -8.21 1.07 8.19
CA GLU A 99 -9.20 0.04 7.86
C GLU A 99 -8.97 -0.56 6.47
N SER A 100 -8.57 0.24 5.49
CA SER A 100 -8.27 -0.25 4.15
C SER A 100 -6.94 -1.01 4.04
N LEU A 101 -6.01 -0.75 4.97
CA LEU A 101 -4.67 -1.36 4.99
C LEU A 101 -4.59 -2.64 5.82
N ASN A 102 -5.58 -2.95 6.67
CA ASN A 102 -5.59 -4.19 7.43
C ASN A 102 -6.02 -5.38 6.58
N SER A 103 -5.78 -6.60 7.08
CA SER A 103 -6.05 -7.85 6.35
C SER A 103 -7.53 -8.00 5.95
N GLU A 104 -8.46 -7.59 6.81
CA GLU A 104 -9.90 -7.67 6.54
C GLU A 104 -10.32 -6.67 5.43
N GLY A 105 -9.85 -5.42 5.50
CA GLY A 105 -10.11 -4.40 4.48
C GLY A 105 -9.53 -4.77 3.13
N ALA A 106 -8.30 -5.30 3.12
CA ALA A 106 -7.67 -5.81 1.91
C ALA A 106 -8.46 -6.99 1.31
N ALA A 107 -8.95 -7.92 2.15
CA ALA A 107 -9.78 -9.03 1.68
C ALA A 107 -11.10 -8.54 1.06
N ARG A 108 -11.78 -7.59 1.71
CA ARG A 108 -13.00 -6.96 1.15
C ARG A 108 -12.73 -6.26 -0.19
N PHE A 109 -11.60 -5.56 -0.30
CA PHE A 109 -11.18 -4.92 -1.54
C PHE A 109 -10.88 -5.96 -2.64
N ASN A 110 -10.11 -7.00 -2.32
CA ASN A 110 -9.72 -8.05 -3.26
C ASN A 110 -10.93 -8.86 -3.75
N ALA A 111 -11.98 -9.05 -2.94
CA ALA A 111 -13.22 -9.69 -3.36
C ALA A 111 -13.94 -8.89 -4.47
N LYS A 112 -13.82 -7.55 -4.46
CA LYS A 112 -14.41 -6.68 -5.47
C LYS A 112 -13.49 -6.47 -6.68
N PHE A 113 -12.17 -6.46 -6.45
CA PHE A 113 -11.13 -6.20 -7.45
C PHE A 113 -10.05 -7.30 -7.41
N PRO A 114 -10.35 -8.53 -7.87
CA PRO A 114 -9.44 -9.67 -7.76
C PRO A 114 -8.30 -9.65 -8.78
N GLN A 115 -8.30 -8.71 -9.74
CA GLN A 115 -7.37 -8.69 -10.85
C GLN A 115 -5.92 -8.55 -10.36
N GLY A 116 -5.05 -9.42 -10.85
CA GLY A 116 -3.61 -9.43 -10.55
C GLY A 116 -3.23 -9.97 -9.17
N ILE A 117 -4.19 -10.39 -8.34
CA ILE A 117 -3.90 -10.95 -7.01
C ILE A 117 -3.78 -12.47 -7.09
N PRO A 118 -2.71 -13.06 -6.52
CA PRO A 118 -2.59 -14.50 -6.40
C PRO A 118 -3.60 -15.07 -5.40
N THR A 119 -4.08 -16.28 -5.66
CA THR A 119 -4.99 -17.02 -4.76
C THR A 119 -4.24 -17.68 -3.59
N THR A 120 -2.92 -17.79 -3.68
CA THR A 120 -2.03 -18.35 -2.65
C THR A 120 -1.39 -17.24 -1.81
N ALA A 121 -0.84 -17.60 -0.65
CA ALA A 121 -0.14 -16.64 0.23
C ALA A 121 1.04 -15.99 -0.49
N CYS A 122 1.88 -16.80 -1.14
CA CYS A 122 2.95 -16.35 -2.03
C CYS A 122 2.69 -16.93 -3.42
N GLY A 123 3.01 -16.18 -4.45
CA GLY A 123 2.84 -16.64 -5.81
C GLY A 123 2.49 -15.52 -6.78
N GLU A 124 2.27 -15.89 -8.02
CA GLU A 124 1.92 -14.96 -9.07
C GLU A 124 0.41 -14.95 -9.29
N GLY A 125 -0.16 -13.75 -9.42
CA GLY A 125 -1.51 -13.56 -9.94
C GLY A 125 -1.53 -13.61 -11.46
N ALA A 126 -2.72 -13.46 -12.04
CA ALA A 126 -2.84 -13.38 -13.49
C ALA A 126 -2.09 -12.14 -14.01
N TYR A 127 -1.08 -12.36 -14.85
CA TYR A 127 -0.24 -11.31 -15.43
C TYR A 127 -1.03 -10.28 -16.23
N LYS A 128 -2.10 -10.70 -16.90
CA LYS A 128 -2.95 -9.83 -17.73
C LYS A 128 -4.43 -10.15 -17.52
N VAL A 129 -5.20 -9.12 -17.14
CA VAL A 129 -6.65 -9.22 -16.99
C VAL A 129 -7.30 -8.00 -17.63
N ASN A 130 -8.35 -8.20 -18.42
CA ASN A 130 -9.09 -7.14 -19.14
C ASN A 130 -8.19 -6.21 -19.97
N GLY A 131 -7.08 -6.75 -20.52
CA GLY A 131 -6.12 -5.99 -21.31
C GLY A 131 -5.11 -5.18 -20.51
N VAL A 132 -5.17 -5.19 -19.18
CA VAL A 132 -4.23 -4.52 -18.26
C VAL A 132 -3.19 -5.52 -17.79
N HIS A 133 -1.91 -5.10 -17.76
CA HIS A 133 -0.81 -5.88 -17.18
C HIS A 133 -0.59 -5.50 -15.72
N TYR A 134 -0.33 -6.50 -14.86
CA TYR A 134 -0.17 -6.32 -13.42
C TYR A 134 1.23 -6.72 -12.98
N TYR A 135 1.92 -5.81 -12.28
CA TYR A 135 3.25 -5.99 -11.73
C TYR A 135 3.26 -5.61 -10.25
N SER A 136 4.10 -6.27 -9.47
CA SER A 136 4.31 -5.97 -8.06
C SER A 136 5.79 -6.09 -7.69
N TRP A 137 6.25 -5.15 -6.87
CA TRP A 137 7.58 -5.11 -6.29
C TRP A 137 7.44 -4.97 -4.78
N SER A 138 8.17 -5.76 -4.02
CA SER A 138 8.18 -5.68 -2.55
C SER A 138 9.61 -5.78 -2.04
N GLY A 139 9.87 -5.14 -0.88
CA GLY A 139 11.09 -5.29 -0.13
C GLY A 139 11.05 -6.55 0.75
N THR A 140 12.21 -7.13 1.04
CA THR A 140 12.35 -8.31 1.90
C THR A 140 13.31 -8.07 3.07
N SER A 141 13.79 -6.83 3.24
CA SER A 141 14.69 -6.47 4.32
C SER A 141 14.30 -5.11 4.91
N PRO A 142 14.04 -5.05 6.22
CA PRO A 142 13.72 -3.80 6.92
C PRO A 142 14.95 -2.96 7.27
N LEU A 143 16.15 -3.56 7.23
CA LEU A 143 17.41 -2.93 7.61
C LEU A 143 18.33 -2.89 6.39
N THR A 144 18.54 -1.70 5.84
CA THR A 144 19.31 -1.51 4.60
C THR A 144 20.53 -0.63 4.77
N ASN A 145 20.50 0.34 5.71
CA ASN A 145 21.59 1.28 5.96
C ASN A 145 21.62 1.69 7.43
N PRO A 146 22.69 1.38 8.20
CA PRO A 146 22.79 1.72 9.62
C PRO A 146 22.70 3.22 9.95
N LEU A 147 22.87 4.09 8.96
CA LEU A 147 22.76 5.55 9.10
C LEU A 147 21.35 6.07 8.77
N ASP A 148 20.46 5.20 8.32
CA ASP A 148 19.08 5.58 8.04
C ASP A 148 18.23 5.43 9.31
N VAL A 149 17.76 6.57 9.82
CA VAL A 149 16.93 6.60 11.04
C VAL A 149 15.59 5.88 10.85
N SER A 150 15.13 5.72 9.62
CA SER A 150 13.90 4.98 9.31
C SER A 150 14.08 3.46 9.48
N ASP A 151 15.29 2.93 9.32
CA ASP A 151 15.58 1.51 9.49
C ASP A 151 15.26 0.99 10.89
N ALA A 152 15.46 1.81 11.94
CA ALA A 152 15.08 1.42 13.29
C ALA A 152 13.56 1.22 13.43
N MET A 153 12.77 2.07 12.79
CA MET A 153 11.31 1.97 12.78
C MET A 153 10.84 0.77 11.92
N MET A 154 11.46 0.57 10.75
CA MET A 154 11.17 -0.58 9.89
C MET A 154 11.55 -1.89 10.57
N GLY A 155 12.68 -1.94 11.27
CA GLY A 155 13.09 -3.08 12.07
C GLY A 155 12.09 -3.41 13.19
N ALA A 156 11.57 -2.41 13.88
CA ALA A 156 10.52 -2.61 14.89
C ALA A 156 9.21 -3.12 14.26
N GLY A 157 8.78 -2.56 13.15
CA GLY A 157 7.60 -3.01 12.39
C GLY A 157 7.74 -4.43 11.88
N SER A 158 8.95 -4.82 11.48
CA SER A 158 9.27 -6.18 11.00
C SER A 158 8.94 -7.29 11.99
N LEU A 159 8.94 -7.00 13.29
CA LEU A 159 8.58 -7.97 14.34
C LEU A 159 7.10 -8.39 14.30
N ALA A 160 6.26 -7.66 13.60
CA ALA A 160 4.85 -8.03 13.39
C ALA A 160 4.66 -9.14 12.36
N PHE A 161 5.67 -9.39 11.52
CA PHE A 161 5.58 -10.34 10.40
C PHE A 161 6.27 -11.66 10.72
N SER A 162 5.72 -12.75 10.20
CA SER A 162 6.31 -14.09 10.31
C SER A 162 7.17 -14.48 9.10
N GLY A 163 7.15 -13.71 8.02
CA GLY A 163 7.86 -13.95 6.77
C GLY A 163 8.77 -12.79 6.35
N PRO A 164 9.40 -12.91 5.17
CA PRO A 164 10.17 -11.81 4.60
C PRO A 164 9.29 -10.56 4.43
N ASN A 165 9.80 -9.40 4.88
CA ASN A 165 9.04 -8.15 4.86
C ASN A 165 10.00 -6.95 4.83
N ASP A 166 9.45 -5.76 4.55
CA ASP A 166 10.19 -4.49 4.57
C ASP A 166 9.97 -3.68 5.85
N GLY A 167 9.28 -4.25 6.84
CA GLY A 167 8.92 -3.60 8.10
C GLY A 167 7.50 -3.01 8.11
N LEU A 168 6.83 -2.89 6.97
CA LEU A 168 5.44 -2.40 6.83
C LEU A 168 4.57 -3.34 6.00
N VAL A 169 5.17 -4.05 5.06
CA VAL A 169 4.50 -4.98 4.14
C VAL A 169 5.32 -6.27 4.02
N GLY A 170 4.63 -7.41 4.00
CA GLY A 170 5.21 -8.74 3.82
C GLY A 170 4.69 -9.45 2.58
#